data_f46430455552b14ce5aa78d5faa04762
#
_entry.id   f46430455552b14ce5aa78d5faa04762
#
_cell.length_a   1.000
_cell.length_b   1.000
_cell.length_c   1.000
_cell.angle_alpha   90.00
_cell.angle_beta   90.00
_cell.angle_gamma   90.00
#
_symmetry.space_group_name_H-M   'P 1'
#
loop_
_entity.id
_entity.type
_entity.pdbx_description
1 polymer ?
#
loop_
_entity_poly.entity_id
_entity_poly.type
_entity_poly.pdbx_seq_one_letter_code
_entity_poly.pdbx_strand_id
1 'polypeptide(L)'
;IAGIMVMLAVVSVPISFLNLQHKFDVLTLINSAGSFTSMPIEQIQMQVSFYLDQYNNGISIVSIFWGLWLFPFGYLVFKSGIIPKVLGIFLMLGCFGYLGSFLGNMLIPDYAQLGLDSYISLPSALGEIGSCLWLLVMGAKEVKIDTGMQAG
;
A
#
# COMPACT_ATOMS: atom_id res chain seq x y z
N ILE A 1 -6.78 -10.62 -15.69
CA ILE A 1 -6.52 -10.44 -14.24
C ILE A 1 -5.17 -9.75 -14.03
N ALA A 2 -4.05 -10.27 -14.57
CA ALA A 2 -2.72 -9.65 -14.43
C ALA A 2 -2.70 -8.18 -14.93
N GLY A 3 -3.38 -7.88 -16.06
CA GLY A 3 -3.49 -6.50 -16.57
C GLY A 3 -4.21 -5.54 -15.61
N ILE A 4 -5.26 -6.00 -14.92
CA ILE A 4 -5.97 -5.20 -13.91
C ILE A 4 -5.03 -4.90 -12.73
N MET A 5 -4.28 -5.90 -12.28
CA MET A 5 -3.29 -5.74 -11.20
C MET A 5 -2.25 -4.65 -11.55
N VAL A 6 -1.69 -4.72 -12.76
CA VAL A 6 -0.72 -3.72 -13.24
C VAL A 6 -1.34 -2.34 -13.33
N MET A 7 -2.56 -2.22 -13.87
CA MET A 7 -3.25 -0.92 -13.97
C MET A 7 -3.49 -0.30 -12.60
N LEU A 8 -3.93 -1.07 -11.61
CA LEU A 8 -4.14 -0.58 -10.24
C LEU A 8 -2.83 -0.11 -9.60
N ALA A 9 -1.74 -0.87 -9.79
CA ALA A 9 -0.42 -0.47 -9.31
C ALA A 9 0.07 0.82 -9.98
N VAL A 10 -0.06 0.92 -11.31
CA VAL A 10 0.38 2.10 -12.09
C VAL A 10 -0.41 3.35 -11.72
N VAL A 11 -1.73 3.24 -11.47
CA VAL A 11 -2.55 4.39 -11.04
C VAL A 11 -2.12 4.91 -9.66
N SER A 12 -1.68 4.04 -8.74
CA SER A 12 -1.23 4.47 -7.42
C SER A 12 0.04 5.33 -7.45
N VAL A 13 0.90 5.14 -8.45
CA VAL A 13 2.22 5.81 -8.54
C VAL A 13 2.09 7.33 -8.65
N PRO A 14 1.38 7.91 -9.64
CA PRO A 14 1.26 9.38 -9.75
C PRO A 14 0.59 9.99 -8.53
N ILE A 15 -0.42 9.31 -7.94
CA ILE A 15 -1.09 9.79 -6.74
C ILE A 15 -0.11 9.86 -5.56
N SER A 16 0.73 8.83 -5.40
CA SER A 16 1.77 8.81 -4.36
C SER A 16 2.81 9.91 -4.56
N PHE A 17 3.23 10.18 -5.81
CA PHE A 17 4.16 11.27 -6.10
C PHE A 17 3.56 12.65 -5.80
N LEU A 18 2.31 12.90 -6.17
CA LEU A 18 1.62 14.14 -5.84
C LEU A 18 1.49 14.31 -4.33
N ASN A 19 1.17 13.22 -3.62
CA ASN A 19 1.06 13.26 -2.16
C ASN A 19 2.40 13.57 -1.47
N LEU A 20 3.52 13.12 -2.06
CA LEU A 20 4.86 13.40 -1.53
C LEU A 20 5.16 14.90 -1.48
N GLN A 21 4.48 15.73 -2.29
CA GLN A 21 4.63 17.20 -2.29
C GLN A 21 4.43 17.79 -0.89
N HIS A 22 3.48 17.28 -0.11
CA HIS A 22 3.24 17.77 1.26
C HIS A 22 4.45 17.65 2.18
N LYS A 23 5.31 16.63 1.98
CA LYS A 23 6.58 16.51 2.73
C LYS A 23 7.60 17.55 2.29
N PHE A 24 7.63 17.88 0.99
CA PHE A 24 8.49 18.97 0.50
C PHE A 24 8.02 20.33 1.02
N ASP A 25 6.69 20.52 1.15
CA ASP A 25 6.13 21.76 1.74
C ASP A 25 6.58 21.90 3.20
N VAL A 26 6.55 20.82 3.99
CA VAL A 26 7.09 20.81 5.36
C VAL A 26 8.57 21.15 5.39
N LEU A 27 9.39 20.54 4.54
CA LEU A 27 10.83 20.82 4.47
C LEU A 27 11.09 22.28 4.09
N THR A 28 10.34 22.80 3.13
CA THR A 28 10.46 24.21 2.70
C THR A 28 10.09 25.14 3.84
N LEU A 29 9.03 24.85 4.57
CA LEU A 29 8.58 25.65 5.71
C LEU A 29 9.64 25.67 6.82
N ILE A 30 10.20 24.53 7.19
CA ILE A 30 11.23 24.42 8.22
C ILE A 30 12.51 25.16 7.80
N ASN A 31 12.96 24.98 6.56
CA ASN A 31 14.16 25.66 6.05
C ASN A 31 13.98 27.18 5.95
N SER A 32 12.76 27.63 5.67
CA SER A 32 12.42 29.05 5.58
C SER A 32 12.17 29.69 6.96
N ALA A 33 11.90 28.89 7.99
CA ALA A 33 11.60 29.39 9.34
C ALA A 33 12.73 30.25 9.92
N GLY A 34 13.99 29.98 9.55
CA GLY A 34 15.14 30.78 9.93
C GLY A 34 15.19 32.18 9.25
N SER A 35 14.47 32.34 8.13
CA SER A 35 14.43 33.59 7.33
C SER A 35 13.15 34.40 7.61
N PHE A 36 12.09 33.76 8.11
CA PHE A 36 10.84 34.43 8.51
C PHE A 36 10.90 34.89 9.97
N THR A 37 11.60 35.99 10.21
CA THR A 37 11.72 36.61 11.54
C THR A 37 10.38 37.11 12.13
N SER A 38 9.30 37.06 11.36
CA SER A 38 8.00 37.64 11.76
C SER A 38 6.92 36.60 12.07
N MET A 39 7.15 35.29 11.83
CA MET A 39 6.13 34.26 12.05
C MET A 39 6.31 33.65 13.45
N PRO A 40 5.26 33.63 14.30
CA PRO A 40 5.30 32.94 15.58
C PRO A 40 5.54 31.43 15.39
N ILE A 41 6.31 30.83 16.30
CA ILE A 41 6.68 29.40 16.21
C ILE A 41 5.44 28.49 16.23
N GLU A 42 4.39 28.90 16.94
CA GLU A 42 3.12 28.16 17.01
C GLU A 42 2.42 28.07 15.64
N GLN A 43 2.52 29.13 14.81
CA GLN A 43 1.97 29.11 13.46
C GLN A 43 2.75 28.17 12.55
N ILE A 44 4.07 28.11 12.68
CA ILE A 44 4.91 27.18 11.92
C ILE A 44 4.56 25.74 12.30
N GLN A 45 4.45 25.45 13.58
CA GLN A 45 4.06 24.13 14.07
C GLN A 45 2.67 23.70 13.57
N MET A 46 1.70 24.62 13.58
CA MET A 46 0.35 24.37 13.08
C MET A 46 0.36 24.04 11.58
N GLN A 47 1.14 24.79 10.77
CA GLN A 47 1.24 24.51 9.34
C GLN A 47 1.97 23.19 9.05
N VAL A 48 3.02 22.85 9.80
CA VAL A 48 3.71 21.59 9.69
C VAL A 48 2.74 20.43 9.97
N SER A 49 1.98 20.49 11.08
CA SER A 49 0.97 19.49 11.41
C SER A 49 -0.06 19.36 10.30
N PHE A 50 -0.55 20.49 9.78
CA PHE A 50 -1.52 20.50 8.68
C PHE A 50 -1.00 19.75 7.42
N TYR A 51 0.24 20.02 6.97
CA TYR A 51 0.81 19.34 5.81
C TYR A 51 1.05 17.84 6.07
N LEU A 52 1.44 17.46 7.31
CA LEU A 52 1.60 16.07 7.67
C LEU A 52 0.25 15.33 7.68
N ASP A 53 -0.81 15.97 8.15
CA ASP A 53 -2.17 15.41 8.12
C ASP A 53 -2.65 15.25 6.67
N GLN A 54 -2.39 16.23 5.79
CA GLN A 54 -2.68 16.11 4.35
C GLN A 54 -1.95 14.94 3.72
N TYR A 55 -0.66 14.75 4.06
CA TYR A 55 0.10 13.59 3.61
C TYR A 55 -0.54 12.26 4.06
N ASN A 56 -0.92 12.15 5.33
CA ASN A 56 -1.55 10.96 5.89
C ASN A 56 -2.92 10.67 5.22
N ASN A 57 -3.71 11.69 4.96
CA ASN A 57 -4.97 11.58 4.22
C ASN A 57 -4.73 11.07 2.80
N GLY A 58 -3.70 11.59 2.12
CA GLY A 58 -3.31 11.12 0.80
C GLY A 58 -2.86 9.66 0.79
N ILE A 59 -2.10 9.21 1.80
CA ILE A 59 -1.74 7.79 1.99
C ILE A 59 -2.99 6.92 2.15
N SER A 60 -3.98 7.38 2.90
CA SER A 60 -5.26 6.67 3.07
C SER A 60 -5.98 6.47 1.74
N ILE A 61 -5.95 7.46 0.83
CA ILE A 61 -6.52 7.34 -0.51
C ILE A 61 -5.74 6.33 -1.37
N VAL A 62 -4.41 6.40 -1.34
CA VAL A 62 -3.54 5.49 -2.11
C VAL A 62 -3.70 4.05 -1.63
N SER A 63 -3.94 3.84 -0.34
CA SER A 63 -4.11 2.52 0.26
C SER A 63 -5.29 1.74 -0.35
N ILE A 64 -6.30 2.42 -0.91
CA ILE A 64 -7.39 1.78 -1.67
C ILE A 64 -6.82 1.00 -2.86
N PHE A 65 -5.94 1.63 -3.64
CA PHE A 65 -5.32 1.01 -4.80
C PHE A 65 -4.35 -0.11 -4.38
N TRP A 66 -3.62 0.08 -3.28
CA TRP A 66 -2.78 -0.96 -2.70
C TRP A 66 -3.58 -2.15 -2.19
N GLY A 67 -4.76 -1.93 -1.61
CA GLY A 67 -5.67 -3.00 -1.25
C GLY A 67 -6.22 -3.73 -2.48
N LEU A 68 -6.73 -2.96 -3.45
CA LEU A 68 -7.40 -3.53 -4.62
C LEU A 68 -6.47 -4.39 -5.50
N TRP A 69 -5.18 -4.04 -5.65
CA TRP A 69 -4.26 -4.87 -6.45
C TRP A 69 -3.85 -6.17 -5.75
N LEU A 70 -3.91 -6.22 -4.42
CA LEU A 70 -3.62 -7.44 -3.65
C LEU A 70 -4.60 -8.57 -3.96
N PHE A 71 -5.87 -8.27 -4.24
CA PHE A 71 -6.85 -9.29 -4.54
C PHE A 71 -6.53 -10.07 -5.83
N PRO A 72 -6.34 -9.45 -7.00
CA PRO A 72 -5.95 -10.16 -8.20
C PRO A 72 -4.56 -10.82 -8.08
N PHE A 73 -3.63 -10.21 -7.35
CA PHE A 73 -2.33 -10.81 -7.08
C PHE A 73 -2.46 -12.09 -6.24
N GLY A 74 -3.18 -12.03 -5.11
CA GLY A 74 -3.43 -13.19 -4.25
C GLY A 74 -4.16 -14.32 -4.99
N TYR A 75 -5.12 -13.98 -5.86
CA TYR A 75 -5.80 -14.95 -6.70
C TYR A 75 -4.83 -15.64 -7.70
N LEU A 76 -3.93 -14.89 -8.33
CA LEU A 76 -2.92 -15.46 -9.22
C LEU A 76 -1.94 -16.35 -8.45
N VAL A 77 -1.48 -15.93 -7.27
CA VAL A 77 -0.66 -16.75 -6.37
C VAL A 77 -1.37 -18.06 -6.03
N PHE A 78 -2.63 -17.97 -5.64
CA PHE A 78 -3.43 -19.16 -5.27
C PHE A 78 -3.60 -20.14 -6.43
N LYS A 79 -3.78 -19.63 -7.66
CA LYS A 79 -3.98 -20.45 -8.87
C LYS A 79 -2.68 -20.98 -9.48
N SER A 80 -1.58 -20.23 -9.39
CA SER A 80 -0.33 -20.62 -10.08
C SER A 80 0.38 -21.81 -9.46
N GLY A 81 0.22 -22.03 -8.15
CA GLY A 81 0.96 -23.06 -7.42
C GLY A 81 2.49 -22.82 -7.31
N ILE A 82 2.99 -21.67 -7.79
CA ILE A 82 4.38 -21.26 -7.72
C ILE A 82 4.76 -20.90 -6.27
N ILE A 83 3.86 -20.18 -5.62
CA ILE A 83 3.95 -19.73 -4.23
C ILE A 83 2.94 -20.51 -3.40
N PRO A 84 3.19 -20.75 -2.10
CA PRO A 84 2.24 -21.43 -1.23
C PRO A 84 0.85 -20.78 -1.27
N LYS A 85 -0.19 -21.57 -1.48
CA LYS A 85 -1.58 -21.08 -1.59
C LYS A 85 -2.04 -20.28 -0.37
N VAL A 86 -1.49 -20.61 0.81
CA VAL A 86 -1.79 -19.90 2.06
C VAL A 86 -1.42 -18.42 1.96
N LEU A 87 -0.28 -18.10 1.33
CA LEU A 87 0.12 -16.69 1.10
C LEU A 87 -0.85 -15.98 0.15
N GLY A 88 -1.35 -16.68 -0.87
CA GLY A 88 -2.40 -16.14 -1.74
C GLY A 88 -3.68 -15.79 -0.98
N ILE A 89 -4.08 -16.62 0.00
CA ILE A 89 -5.24 -16.34 0.86
C ILE A 89 -4.96 -15.10 1.72
N PHE A 90 -3.79 -14.99 2.34
CA PHE A 90 -3.42 -13.81 3.13
C PHE A 90 -3.41 -12.52 2.29
N LEU A 91 -2.94 -12.58 1.05
CA LEU A 91 -2.99 -11.42 0.14
C LEU A 91 -4.44 -11.02 -0.18
N MET A 92 -5.32 -11.97 -0.46
CA MET A 92 -6.74 -11.68 -0.70
C MET A 92 -7.43 -11.10 0.55
N LEU A 93 -7.13 -11.63 1.74
CA LEU A 93 -7.64 -11.08 3.00
C LEU A 93 -7.07 -9.68 3.27
N GLY A 94 -5.80 -9.44 2.91
CA GLY A 94 -5.16 -8.13 3.00
C GLY A 94 -5.89 -7.03 2.22
N CYS A 95 -6.49 -7.37 1.06
CA CYS A 95 -7.35 -6.43 0.32
C CYS A 95 -8.48 -5.88 1.21
N PHE A 96 -9.19 -6.77 1.90
CA PHE A 96 -10.26 -6.35 2.81
C PHE A 96 -9.73 -5.58 4.03
N GLY A 97 -8.51 -5.91 4.47
CA GLY A 97 -7.82 -5.16 5.52
C GLY A 97 -7.60 -3.70 5.12
N TYR A 98 -6.98 -3.44 3.97
CA TYR A 98 -6.74 -2.08 3.47
C TYR A 98 -8.04 -1.29 3.29
N LEU A 99 -9.06 -1.90 2.68
CA LEU A 99 -10.37 -1.26 2.49
C LEU A 99 -11.07 -1.00 3.82
N GLY A 100 -10.98 -1.94 4.76
CA GLY A 100 -11.54 -1.80 6.12
C GLY A 100 -10.88 -0.67 6.90
N SER A 101 -9.54 -0.56 6.87
CA SER A 101 -8.80 0.53 7.49
C SER A 101 -9.15 1.88 6.85
N PHE A 102 -9.24 1.95 5.52
CA PHE A 102 -9.66 3.17 4.83
C PHE A 102 -11.06 3.63 5.29
N LEU A 103 -12.03 2.73 5.27
CA LEU A 103 -13.40 3.04 5.71
C LEU A 103 -13.46 3.36 7.21
N GLY A 104 -12.68 2.65 8.02
CA GLY A 104 -12.57 2.92 9.46
C GLY A 104 -12.06 4.33 9.72
N ASN A 105 -10.97 4.74 9.08
CA ASN A 105 -10.41 6.08 9.21
C ASN A 105 -11.36 7.18 8.69
N MET A 106 -12.20 6.87 7.69
CA MET A 106 -13.14 7.83 7.13
C MET A 106 -14.43 7.99 7.97
N LEU A 107 -14.93 6.90 8.55
CA LEU A 107 -16.26 6.86 9.17
C LEU A 107 -16.23 6.94 10.70
N ILE A 108 -15.13 6.54 11.33
CA ILE A 108 -15.02 6.45 12.79
C ILE A 108 -14.06 7.54 13.27
N PRO A 109 -14.53 8.52 14.07
CA PRO A 109 -13.64 9.48 14.72
C PRO A 109 -12.60 8.74 15.58
N ASP A 110 -11.35 9.21 15.53
CA ASP A 110 -10.24 8.65 16.32
C ASP A 110 -9.94 7.16 16.09
N TYR A 111 -10.34 6.62 14.92
CA TYR A 111 -10.09 5.21 14.54
C TYR A 111 -8.63 4.79 14.75
N ALA A 112 -7.69 5.65 14.40
CA ALA A 112 -6.26 5.38 14.57
C ALA A 112 -5.86 5.11 16.03
N GLN A 113 -6.58 5.71 17.00
CA GLN A 113 -6.32 5.52 18.43
C GLN A 113 -6.81 4.16 18.95
N LEU A 114 -7.73 3.50 18.23
CA LEU A 114 -8.23 2.17 18.58
C LEU A 114 -7.18 1.08 18.37
N GLY A 115 -6.11 1.36 17.64
CA GLY A 115 -5.02 0.41 17.35
C GLY A 115 -5.45 -0.78 16.49
N LEU A 116 -6.65 -0.76 15.91
CA LEU A 116 -7.20 -1.84 15.09
C LEU A 116 -6.44 -2.02 13.77
N ASP A 117 -5.86 -0.96 13.24
CA ASP A 117 -5.08 -1.00 12.00
C ASP A 117 -3.95 -2.03 12.04
N SER A 118 -3.27 -2.18 13.18
CA SER A 118 -2.20 -3.16 13.34
C SER A 118 -2.68 -4.60 13.20
N TYR A 119 -3.88 -4.91 13.68
CA TYR A 119 -4.45 -6.27 13.58
C TYR A 119 -5.05 -6.52 12.20
N ILE A 120 -5.71 -5.53 11.62
CA ILE A 120 -6.37 -5.63 10.31
C ILE A 120 -5.33 -5.72 9.18
N SER A 121 -4.16 -5.10 9.35
CA SER A 121 -3.06 -5.14 8.36
C SER A 121 -2.17 -6.38 8.47
N LEU A 122 -2.28 -7.20 9.54
CA LEU A 122 -1.47 -8.42 9.70
C LEU A 122 -1.57 -9.39 8.51
N PRO A 123 -2.77 -9.70 7.96
CA PRO A 123 -2.86 -10.60 6.81
C PRO A 123 -2.13 -10.07 5.57
N SER A 124 -2.22 -8.76 5.29
CA SER A 124 -1.51 -8.15 4.15
C SER A 124 0.00 -8.23 4.35
N ALA A 125 0.50 -7.85 5.53
CA ALA A 125 1.92 -7.92 5.85
C ALA A 125 2.47 -9.35 5.71
N LEU A 126 1.78 -10.35 6.24
CA LEU A 126 2.17 -11.75 6.10
C LEU A 126 2.13 -12.23 4.65
N GLY A 127 1.12 -11.84 3.90
CA GLY A 127 0.98 -12.18 2.48
C GLY A 127 2.06 -11.54 1.63
N GLU A 128 2.30 -10.25 1.77
CA GLU A 128 3.26 -9.47 0.99
C GLU A 128 4.70 -9.86 1.32
N ILE A 129 5.09 -9.77 2.59
CA ILE A 129 6.45 -10.11 3.05
C ILE A 129 6.72 -11.60 2.83
N GLY A 130 5.75 -12.47 3.16
CA GLY A 130 5.86 -13.90 2.97
C GLY A 130 6.06 -14.28 1.50
N SER A 131 5.34 -13.64 0.58
CA SER A 131 5.49 -13.87 -0.87
C SER A 131 6.84 -13.38 -1.36
N CYS A 132 7.32 -12.22 -0.91
CA CYS A 132 8.64 -11.70 -1.25
C CYS A 132 9.76 -12.63 -0.75
N LEU A 133 9.70 -13.05 0.51
CA LEU A 133 10.68 -13.96 1.10
C LEU A 133 10.66 -15.33 0.40
N TRP A 134 9.48 -15.85 0.11
CA TRP A 134 9.36 -17.11 -0.63
C TRP A 134 10.05 -17.03 -1.99
N LEU A 135 9.78 -15.99 -2.77
CA LEU A 135 10.40 -15.79 -4.08
C LEU A 135 11.90 -15.58 -3.98
N LEU A 136 12.39 -14.90 -2.94
CA LEU A 136 13.82 -14.65 -2.72
C LEU A 136 14.58 -15.95 -2.42
N VAL A 137 13.99 -16.86 -1.62
CA VAL A 137 14.67 -18.08 -1.14
C VAL A 137 14.46 -19.26 -2.09
N MET A 138 13.22 -19.45 -2.55
CA MET A 138 12.83 -20.63 -3.34
C MET A 138 12.83 -20.37 -4.85
N GLY A 139 12.84 -19.11 -5.26
CA GLY A 139 12.68 -18.72 -6.67
C GLY A 139 11.27 -19.04 -7.21
N ALA A 140 11.05 -18.71 -8.48
CA ALA A 140 9.85 -19.14 -9.20
C ALA A 140 10.07 -20.56 -9.73
N LYS A 141 9.20 -21.50 -9.38
CA LYS A 141 9.23 -22.86 -9.99
C LYS A 141 8.95 -22.71 -11.48
N GLU A 142 9.78 -23.31 -12.31
CA GLU A 142 9.51 -23.40 -13.74
C GLU A 142 8.22 -24.25 -13.93
N VAL A 143 7.20 -23.63 -14.50
CA VAL A 143 6.02 -24.35 -14.99
C VAL A 143 6.47 -25.03 -16.28
N LYS A 144 6.67 -26.35 -16.27
CA LYS A 144 6.84 -27.13 -17.49
C LYS A 144 5.56 -26.95 -18.34
N ILE A 145 5.66 -26.13 -19.36
CA ILE A 145 4.65 -26.08 -20.41
C ILE A 145 4.81 -27.41 -21.17
N ASP A 146 3.91 -28.35 -20.94
CA ASP A 146 3.78 -29.54 -21.78
C ASP A 146 3.38 -29.04 -23.18
N THR A 147 4.40 -28.79 -24.00
CA THR A 147 4.22 -28.60 -25.43
C THR A 147 3.93 -29.98 -26.00
N GLY A 148 2.67 -30.39 -25.84
CA GLY A 148 2.11 -31.54 -26.57
C GLY A 148 2.09 -31.22 -28.06
N MET A 149 3.28 -31.28 -28.69
CA MET A 149 3.40 -31.35 -30.13
C MET A 149 2.99 -32.77 -30.51
N GLN A 150 1.67 -32.96 -30.74
CA GLN A 150 1.22 -34.09 -31.49
C GLN A 150 1.73 -33.91 -32.92
N ALA A 151 2.85 -34.58 -33.22
CA ALA A 151 3.19 -34.92 -34.58
C ALA A 151 2.18 -35.98 -35.06
N GLY A 152 1.34 -35.64 -36.03
CA GLY A 152 0.47 -36.50 -36.79
C GLY A 152 0.33 -35.94 -38.18
#